data_2edc7bd9d719bdba649f077a0c9f775a
#
_entry.id   2edc7bd9d719bdba649f077a0c9f775a
#
_cell.length_a   1.000
_cell.length_b   1.000
_cell.length_c   1.000
_cell.angle_alpha   90.00
_cell.angle_beta   90.00
_cell.angle_gamma   90.00
#
_symmetry.space_group_name_H-M   'P 1'
#
loop_
_entity.id
_entity.type
_entity.pdbx_description
1 polymer ?
#
loop_
_entity_poly.entity_id
_entity_poly.type
_entity_poly.pdbx_seq_one_letter_code
_entity_poly.pdbx_strand_id
1 'polypeptide(L)'
;MSEVVLPTQPTLKIALGIEYDGSRYYGWQRQQEVASVQACLEQALSKVANAPINVLCAGRTDAGAHATGQVVHFETTAQRKDAAWTMGVNTHLPPDIAVRWVTGVPEDFHARFSATARRYRYIIYNHRYRPAVLQQGMTHFYHPLDADRMERAAQALLGENDFTSFRAVQCQSRTPWRNVKHVKVTRHGEYIVVDIKANAFVHHMVRNIVGSLMEIGCGNQDENWMAELLALKDRNLAAATARAEGLYLVSVDYPEHFALPRPPMGPLFLPDD
;
A
#
# COMPACT_ATOMS: atom_id res chain seq x y z
N MET A 1 -23.08 26.47 -44.58
CA MET A 1 -21.91 25.64 -44.18
C MET A 1 -22.33 24.88 -42.95
N SER A 2 -22.69 23.59 -43.14
CA SER A 2 -23.09 22.71 -42.04
C SER A 2 -21.81 22.30 -41.30
N GLU A 3 -21.69 22.66 -40.02
CA GLU A 3 -20.65 22.14 -39.13
C GLU A 3 -20.81 20.60 -39.04
N VAL A 4 -19.82 19.87 -39.54
CA VAL A 4 -19.71 18.44 -39.34
C VAL A 4 -19.34 18.22 -37.89
N VAL A 5 -20.33 17.94 -37.04
CA VAL A 5 -20.09 17.50 -35.66
C VAL A 5 -19.47 16.10 -35.76
N LEU A 6 -18.13 16.03 -35.61
CA LEU A 6 -17.44 14.73 -35.51
C LEU A 6 -17.98 14.00 -34.27
N PRO A 7 -18.30 12.70 -34.40
CA PRO A 7 -18.74 11.93 -33.23
C PRO A 7 -17.65 11.97 -32.14
N THR A 8 -18.01 12.44 -30.97
CA THR A 8 -17.13 12.42 -29.78
C THR A 8 -16.81 10.94 -29.49
N GLN A 9 -15.52 10.60 -29.48
CA GLN A 9 -15.10 9.24 -29.11
C GLN A 9 -15.56 8.94 -27.68
N PRO A 10 -16.06 7.71 -27.41
CA PRO A 10 -16.53 7.36 -26.08
C PRO A 10 -15.36 7.40 -25.09
N THR A 11 -15.62 7.95 -23.93
CA THR A 11 -14.66 7.93 -22.80
C THR A 11 -14.62 6.52 -22.21
N LEU A 12 -13.44 5.96 -22.09
CA LEU A 12 -13.17 4.68 -21.46
C LEU A 12 -12.65 4.90 -20.04
N LYS A 13 -13.08 4.10 -19.10
CA LYS A 13 -12.52 4.03 -17.75
C LYS A 13 -11.69 2.75 -17.64
N ILE A 14 -10.42 2.90 -17.25
CA ILE A 14 -9.44 1.83 -17.23
C ILE A 14 -8.83 1.74 -15.84
N ALA A 15 -8.76 0.52 -15.29
CA ALA A 15 -8.04 0.22 -14.05
C ALA A 15 -6.72 -0.51 -14.37
N LEU A 16 -5.69 -0.19 -13.60
CA LEU A 16 -4.37 -0.82 -13.66
C LEU A 16 -3.95 -1.33 -12.29
N GLY A 17 -3.30 -2.49 -12.26
CA GLY A 17 -2.51 -2.94 -11.13
C GLY A 17 -1.06 -2.46 -11.26
N ILE A 18 -0.55 -1.82 -10.23
CA ILE A 18 0.77 -1.20 -10.21
C ILE A 18 1.62 -1.81 -9.10
N GLU A 19 2.86 -2.14 -9.45
CA GLU A 19 3.91 -2.56 -8.53
C GLU A 19 5.05 -1.55 -8.55
N TYR A 20 5.62 -1.22 -7.38
CA TYR A 20 6.78 -0.33 -7.30
C TYR A 20 7.64 -0.57 -6.07
N ASP A 21 8.94 -0.40 -6.25
CA ASP A 21 9.91 -0.14 -5.19
C ASP A 21 9.92 1.36 -4.88
N GLY A 22 9.38 1.72 -3.72
CA GLY A 22 9.22 3.11 -3.31
C GLY A 22 10.47 3.77 -2.74
N SER A 23 11.60 3.07 -2.65
CA SER A 23 12.80 3.53 -1.93
C SER A 23 13.40 4.83 -2.48
N ARG A 24 13.24 5.07 -3.78
CA ARG A 24 13.74 6.29 -4.46
C ARG A 24 12.71 7.39 -4.62
N TYR A 25 11.51 7.23 -4.03
CA TYR A 25 10.38 8.16 -4.20
C TYR A 25 9.96 8.78 -2.87
N TYR A 26 9.54 10.03 -2.94
CA TYR A 26 8.91 10.74 -1.81
C TYR A 26 7.43 10.37 -1.65
N GLY A 27 7.14 9.07 -1.78
CA GLY A 27 5.81 8.49 -1.71
C GLY A 27 5.08 8.44 -3.05
N TRP A 28 3.83 8.01 -2.97
CA TRP A 28 2.96 7.91 -4.14
C TRP A 28 2.62 9.27 -4.76
N GLN A 29 2.19 10.21 -3.93
CA GLN A 29 1.55 11.46 -4.35
C GLN A 29 2.49 12.39 -5.12
N ARG A 30 2.03 12.85 -6.30
CA ARG A 30 2.71 13.89 -7.08
C ARG A 30 2.92 15.16 -6.26
N GLN A 31 4.13 15.68 -6.28
CA GLN A 31 4.58 16.92 -5.65
C GLN A 31 5.43 17.71 -6.65
N GLN A 32 5.65 19.00 -6.40
CA GLN A 32 6.29 19.89 -7.39
C GLN A 32 7.78 19.63 -7.61
N GLU A 33 8.54 19.33 -6.55
CA GLU A 33 10.02 19.32 -6.60
C GLU A 33 10.67 17.97 -6.38
N VAL A 34 9.87 16.92 -6.15
CA VAL A 34 10.39 15.60 -5.77
C VAL A 34 9.83 14.48 -6.64
N ALA A 35 10.62 13.42 -6.81
CA ALA A 35 10.20 12.24 -7.53
C ALA A 35 9.06 11.51 -6.80
N SER A 36 8.00 11.19 -7.52
CA SER A 36 6.86 10.42 -7.01
C SER A 36 6.42 9.36 -8.01
N VAL A 37 5.86 8.27 -7.50
CA VAL A 37 5.38 7.16 -8.34
C VAL A 37 4.28 7.64 -9.29
N GLN A 38 3.34 8.43 -8.78
CA GLN A 38 2.23 8.99 -9.56
C GLN A 38 2.71 9.81 -10.76
N ALA A 39 3.71 10.68 -10.58
CA ALA A 39 4.22 11.52 -11.67
C ALA A 39 4.86 10.68 -12.79
N CYS A 40 5.65 9.65 -12.44
CA CYS A 40 6.25 8.75 -13.43
C CYS A 40 5.20 7.97 -14.20
N LEU A 41 4.18 7.45 -13.49
CA LEU A 41 3.09 6.69 -14.11
C LEU A 41 2.25 7.56 -15.05
N GLU A 42 1.84 8.76 -14.61
CA GLU A 42 1.06 9.68 -15.43
C GLU A 42 1.81 10.12 -16.69
N GLN A 43 3.13 10.34 -16.58
CA GLN A 43 3.97 10.67 -17.74
C GLN A 43 4.03 9.51 -18.75
N ALA A 44 4.21 8.27 -18.28
CA ALA A 44 4.27 7.10 -19.15
C ALA A 44 2.91 6.83 -19.82
N LEU A 45 1.82 6.90 -19.07
CA LEU A 45 0.45 6.75 -19.59
C LEU A 45 0.12 7.84 -20.63
N SER A 46 0.49 9.09 -20.36
CA SER A 46 0.24 10.20 -21.27
C SER A 46 0.95 10.04 -22.61
N LYS A 47 2.17 9.46 -22.62
CA LYS A 47 2.86 9.12 -23.87
C LYS A 47 2.11 8.08 -24.69
N VAL A 48 1.64 7.00 -24.06
CA VAL A 48 0.88 5.93 -24.72
C VAL A 48 -0.49 6.42 -25.20
N ALA A 49 -1.16 7.23 -24.40
CA ALA A 49 -2.45 7.82 -24.77
C ALA A 49 -2.33 8.88 -25.87
N ASN A 50 -1.15 9.51 -26.02
CA ASN A 50 -0.94 10.73 -26.79
C ASN A 50 -1.87 11.88 -26.31
N ALA A 51 -2.15 11.92 -24.99
CA ALA A 51 -2.98 12.91 -24.32
C ALA A 51 -2.66 12.93 -22.81
N PRO A 52 -2.90 14.04 -22.10
CA PRO A 52 -2.69 14.09 -20.66
C PRO A 52 -3.55 13.06 -19.92
N ILE A 53 -2.93 12.26 -19.06
CA ILE A 53 -3.59 11.28 -18.19
C ILE A 53 -3.30 11.63 -16.73
N ASN A 54 -4.35 11.66 -15.92
CA ASN A 54 -4.26 11.74 -14.46
C ASN A 54 -4.83 10.48 -13.86
N VAL A 55 -4.15 9.92 -12.85
CA VAL A 55 -4.59 8.70 -12.17
C VAL A 55 -5.10 8.97 -10.77
N LEU A 56 -6.08 8.17 -10.34
CA LEU A 56 -6.57 8.10 -8.98
C LEU A 56 -6.21 6.73 -8.40
N CYS A 57 -5.55 6.70 -7.23
CA CYS A 57 -5.08 5.47 -6.60
C CYS A 57 -6.01 5.00 -5.47
N ALA A 58 -5.93 3.70 -5.17
CA ALA A 58 -6.65 3.06 -4.07
C ALA A 58 -6.18 3.53 -2.68
N GLY A 59 -4.88 3.79 -2.54
CA GLY A 59 -4.28 4.28 -1.31
C GLY A 59 -2.92 4.93 -1.56
N ARG A 60 -2.66 6.05 -0.91
CA ARG A 60 -1.34 6.69 -0.93
C ARG A 60 -0.39 5.89 -0.07
N THR A 61 0.86 5.78 -0.49
CA THR A 61 1.96 5.21 0.31
C THR A 61 2.96 6.30 0.68
N ASP A 62 3.59 6.14 1.83
CA ASP A 62 4.59 7.09 2.36
C ASP A 62 5.90 7.04 1.56
N ALA A 63 6.74 8.06 1.73
CA ALA A 63 8.10 8.06 1.20
C ALA A 63 8.86 6.80 1.65
N GLY A 64 9.45 6.08 0.70
CA GLY A 64 10.20 4.85 0.94
C GLY A 64 9.36 3.58 1.07
N ALA A 65 8.03 3.67 1.13
CA ALA A 65 7.15 2.49 1.17
C ALA A 65 6.87 1.96 -0.24
N HIS A 66 6.62 0.64 -0.32
CA HIS A 66 6.45 -0.11 -1.55
C HIS A 66 4.99 -0.51 -1.79
N ALA A 67 4.73 -1.04 -2.97
CA ALA A 67 3.48 -1.74 -3.28
C ALA A 67 3.73 -2.87 -4.28
N THR A 68 3.05 -3.99 -4.06
CA THR A 68 2.91 -5.08 -5.03
C THR A 68 1.46 -5.19 -5.53
N GLY A 69 0.54 -4.48 -4.90
CA GLY A 69 -0.89 -4.54 -5.19
C GLY A 69 -1.60 -3.18 -5.23
N GLN A 70 -0.91 -2.10 -5.62
CA GLN A 70 -1.58 -0.80 -5.83
C GLN A 70 -2.54 -0.88 -7.02
N VAL A 71 -3.69 -0.25 -6.88
CA VAL A 71 -4.69 -0.13 -7.96
C VAL A 71 -4.92 1.35 -8.27
N VAL A 72 -4.92 1.67 -9.56
CA VAL A 72 -5.27 3.00 -10.04
C VAL A 72 -6.37 2.90 -11.10
N HIS A 73 -7.08 4.00 -11.34
CA HIS A 73 -7.90 4.16 -12.53
C HIS A 73 -7.68 5.51 -13.17
N PHE A 74 -8.01 5.59 -14.44
CA PHE A 74 -8.05 6.84 -15.21
C PHE A 74 -9.13 6.76 -16.30
N GLU A 75 -9.47 7.90 -16.85
CA GLU A 75 -10.40 8.05 -17.97
C GLU A 75 -9.66 8.55 -19.20
N THR A 76 -10.02 8.04 -20.37
CA THR A 76 -9.38 8.39 -21.63
C THR A 76 -10.30 8.18 -22.82
N THR A 77 -10.14 8.96 -23.86
CA THR A 77 -10.74 8.72 -25.19
C THR A 77 -9.79 7.93 -26.09
N ALA A 78 -8.55 7.72 -25.69
CA ALA A 78 -7.56 7.00 -26.48
C ALA A 78 -7.89 5.52 -26.58
N GLN A 79 -8.16 5.05 -27.79
CA GLN A 79 -8.41 3.63 -28.11
C GLN A 79 -7.06 2.91 -28.24
N ARG A 80 -6.72 2.05 -27.29
CA ARG A 80 -5.49 1.26 -27.29
C ARG A 80 -5.80 -0.17 -26.88
N LYS A 81 -5.00 -1.13 -27.39
CA LYS A 81 -5.04 -2.53 -26.93
C LYS A 81 -4.44 -2.65 -25.53
N ASP A 82 -4.83 -3.67 -24.79
CA ASP A 82 -4.34 -3.96 -23.44
C ASP A 82 -2.80 -4.00 -23.36
N ALA A 83 -2.14 -4.57 -24.37
CA ALA A 83 -0.69 -4.61 -24.47
C ALA A 83 -0.03 -3.21 -24.49
N ALA A 84 -0.71 -2.20 -25.03
CA ALA A 84 -0.20 -0.83 -25.00
C ALA A 84 -0.27 -0.23 -23.59
N TRP A 85 -1.33 -0.51 -22.84
CA TRP A 85 -1.49 -0.05 -21.46
C TRP A 85 -0.62 -0.80 -20.44
N THR A 86 -0.11 -1.97 -20.79
CA THR A 86 0.81 -2.76 -19.96
C THR A 86 2.24 -2.68 -20.47
N MET A 87 2.59 -3.49 -21.46
CA MET A 87 3.96 -3.54 -22.02
C MET A 87 4.40 -2.19 -22.58
N GLY A 88 3.51 -1.50 -23.31
CA GLY A 88 3.81 -0.18 -23.88
C GLY A 88 4.10 0.86 -22.80
N VAL A 89 3.30 0.93 -21.74
CA VAL A 89 3.54 1.84 -20.61
C VAL A 89 4.84 1.48 -19.89
N ASN A 90 5.11 0.18 -19.66
CA ASN A 90 6.32 -0.28 -18.99
C ASN A 90 7.61 0.13 -19.73
N THR A 91 7.59 0.30 -21.05
CA THR A 91 8.77 0.80 -21.80
C THR A 91 9.10 2.26 -21.47
N HIS A 92 8.15 3.01 -20.95
CA HIS A 92 8.32 4.42 -20.57
C HIS A 92 8.48 4.64 -19.06
N LEU A 93 8.26 3.59 -18.26
CA LEU A 93 8.46 3.63 -16.81
C LEU A 93 9.91 3.38 -16.41
N PRO A 94 10.38 3.95 -15.30
CA PRO A 94 11.64 3.53 -14.70
C PRO A 94 11.54 2.07 -14.21
N PRO A 95 12.68 1.36 -14.07
CA PRO A 95 12.67 -0.09 -13.80
C PRO A 95 12.09 -0.51 -12.45
N ASP A 96 11.90 0.43 -11.55
CA ASP A 96 11.32 0.24 -10.21
C ASP A 96 9.80 0.52 -10.13
N ILE A 97 9.16 0.77 -11.27
CA ILE A 97 7.69 0.89 -11.38
C ILE A 97 7.21 0.05 -12.55
N ALA A 98 6.19 -0.78 -12.34
CA ALA A 98 5.63 -1.62 -13.39
C ALA A 98 4.10 -1.67 -13.35
N VAL A 99 3.48 -1.67 -14.52
CA VAL A 99 2.09 -2.08 -14.71
C VAL A 99 2.05 -3.60 -14.79
N ARG A 100 1.23 -4.24 -13.95
CA ARG A 100 1.12 -5.70 -13.85
C ARG A 100 -0.11 -6.27 -14.55
N TRP A 101 -1.17 -5.51 -14.61
CA TRP A 101 -2.41 -5.87 -15.29
C TRP A 101 -3.21 -4.63 -15.69
N VAL A 102 -4.12 -4.80 -16.63
CA VAL A 102 -5.08 -3.80 -17.10
C VAL A 102 -6.47 -4.43 -17.24
N THR A 103 -7.50 -3.66 -16.95
CA THR A 103 -8.88 -4.04 -17.24
C THR A 103 -9.75 -2.81 -17.47
N GLY A 104 -10.70 -2.90 -18.41
CA GLY A 104 -11.78 -1.92 -18.52
C GLY A 104 -12.72 -2.06 -17.34
N VAL A 105 -13.17 -0.95 -16.78
CA VAL A 105 -14.09 -0.94 -15.63
C VAL A 105 -15.31 -0.09 -15.93
N PRO A 106 -16.48 -0.39 -15.30
CA PRO A 106 -17.69 0.41 -15.49
C PRO A 106 -17.52 1.83 -14.93
N GLU A 107 -18.41 2.72 -15.35
CA GLU A 107 -18.35 4.14 -15.02
C GLU A 107 -18.38 4.44 -13.52
N ASP A 108 -19.08 3.62 -12.74
CA ASP A 108 -19.20 3.75 -11.27
C ASP A 108 -17.97 3.24 -10.49
N PHE A 109 -16.99 2.63 -11.17
CA PHE A 109 -15.75 2.21 -10.52
C PHE A 109 -14.89 3.42 -10.10
N HIS A 110 -14.40 3.39 -8.84
CA HIS A 110 -13.43 4.34 -8.35
C HIS A 110 -12.37 3.62 -7.51
N ALA A 111 -11.09 3.70 -7.90
CA ALA A 111 -10.00 2.97 -7.23
C ALA A 111 -9.96 3.16 -5.71
N ARG A 112 -10.25 4.37 -5.21
CA ARG A 112 -10.26 4.68 -3.78
C ARG A 112 -11.60 4.38 -3.10
N PHE A 113 -12.71 4.81 -3.70
CA PHE A 113 -14.01 4.83 -3.03
C PHE A 113 -14.78 3.52 -3.18
N SER A 114 -14.55 2.77 -4.26
CA SER A 114 -15.12 1.42 -4.44
C SER A 114 -14.36 0.35 -3.65
N ALA A 115 -13.16 0.65 -3.13
CA ALA A 115 -12.36 -0.29 -2.36
C ALA A 115 -12.99 -0.58 -0.99
N THR A 116 -13.14 -1.87 -0.67
CA THR A 116 -13.74 -2.36 0.57
C THR A 116 -12.71 -2.70 1.66
N ALA A 117 -11.47 -2.96 1.26
CA ALA A 117 -10.35 -3.15 2.17
C ALA A 117 -9.01 -2.87 1.47
N ARG A 118 -7.97 -2.65 2.29
CA ARG A 118 -6.55 -2.62 1.90
C ARG A 118 -5.82 -3.59 2.79
N ARG A 119 -4.78 -4.24 2.25
CA ARG A 119 -3.92 -5.15 2.98
C ARG A 119 -2.47 -4.73 2.82
N TYR A 120 -1.78 -4.69 3.95
CA TYR A 120 -0.37 -4.37 4.03
C TYR A 120 0.40 -5.52 4.63
N ARG A 121 1.63 -5.72 4.17
CA ARG A 121 2.64 -6.54 4.83
C ARG A 121 3.79 -5.65 5.23
N TYR A 122 4.27 -5.83 6.45
CA TYR A 122 5.47 -5.18 6.95
C TYR A 122 6.53 -6.24 7.21
N ILE A 123 7.70 -6.07 6.58
CA ILE A 123 8.79 -7.06 6.61
C ILE A 123 9.88 -6.58 7.54
N ILE A 124 10.19 -7.38 8.57
CA ILE A 124 11.29 -7.17 9.49
C ILE A 124 12.35 -8.23 9.23
N TYR A 125 13.57 -7.82 8.91
CA TYR A 125 14.73 -8.71 8.91
C TYR A 125 15.31 -8.72 10.33
N ASN A 126 15.05 -9.80 11.07
CA ASN A 126 15.39 -9.94 12.46
C ASN A 126 16.67 -10.76 12.62
N HIS A 127 17.79 -10.09 12.57
CA HIS A 127 19.12 -10.69 12.65
C HIS A 127 20.12 -9.72 13.28
N ARG A 128 21.16 -10.27 13.95
CA ARG A 128 22.21 -9.47 14.56
C ARG A 128 22.93 -8.54 13.58
N TYR A 129 23.17 -9.03 12.34
CA TYR A 129 23.86 -8.27 11.30
C TYR A 129 22.86 -7.76 10.27
N ARG A 130 23.06 -6.52 9.79
CA ARG A 130 22.22 -5.94 8.73
C ARG A 130 22.36 -6.71 7.42
N PRO A 131 21.30 -6.79 6.61
CA PRO A 131 21.39 -7.33 5.26
C PRO A 131 22.07 -6.31 4.33
N ALA A 132 22.74 -6.79 3.28
CA ALA A 132 23.21 -5.97 2.19
C ALA A 132 22.27 -6.11 0.98
N VAL A 133 21.76 -7.32 0.74
CA VAL A 133 20.80 -7.60 -0.34
C VAL A 133 19.39 -7.25 0.16
N LEU A 134 18.59 -6.61 -0.71
CA LEU A 134 17.21 -6.16 -0.40
C LEU A 134 17.11 -5.20 0.81
N GLN A 135 18.17 -4.51 1.13
CA GLN A 135 18.26 -3.62 2.30
C GLN A 135 17.13 -2.57 2.34
N GLN A 136 16.66 -2.10 1.19
CA GLN A 136 15.60 -1.09 1.10
C GLN A 136 14.19 -1.70 0.99
N GLY A 137 14.09 -3.02 0.98
CA GLY A 137 12.83 -3.77 0.90
C GLY A 137 12.40 -4.39 2.24
N MET A 138 13.13 -4.13 3.33
CA MET A 138 12.84 -4.65 4.65
C MET A 138 13.44 -3.77 5.74
N THR A 139 12.88 -3.81 6.94
CA THR A 139 13.43 -3.09 8.09
C THR A 139 14.32 -4.03 8.90
N HIS A 140 15.58 -3.66 9.06
CA HIS A 140 16.52 -4.42 9.91
C HIS A 140 16.27 -4.11 11.40
N PHE A 141 16.16 -5.18 12.19
CA PHE A 141 16.11 -5.09 13.65
C PHE A 141 17.02 -6.14 14.28
N TYR A 142 18.00 -5.72 15.07
CA TYR A 142 19.09 -6.57 15.53
C TYR A 142 18.82 -7.30 16.87
N HIS A 143 17.90 -6.79 17.69
CA HIS A 143 17.50 -7.48 18.92
C HIS A 143 16.58 -8.65 18.58
N PRO A 144 16.71 -9.80 19.25
CA PRO A 144 15.79 -10.90 19.07
C PRO A 144 14.33 -10.47 19.30
N LEU A 145 13.44 -10.90 18.43
CA LEU A 145 12.00 -10.67 18.52
C LEU A 145 11.28 -12.01 18.69
N ASP A 146 10.35 -12.06 19.62
CA ASP A 146 9.43 -13.17 19.78
C ASP A 146 8.18 -12.90 18.94
N ALA A 147 8.11 -13.55 17.76
CA ALA A 147 6.99 -13.36 16.83
C ALA A 147 5.67 -13.88 17.39
N ASP A 148 5.69 -14.92 18.24
CA ASP A 148 4.47 -15.46 18.85
C ASP A 148 3.88 -14.48 19.89
N ARG A 149 4.74 -13.79 20.65
CA ARG A 149 4.29 -12.69 21.52
C ARG A 149 3.66 -11.55 20.72
N MET A 150 4.32 -11.16 19.61
CA MET A 150 3.81 -10.12 18.72
C MET A 150 2.45 -10.52 18.14
N GLU A 151 2.30 -11.79 17.72
CA GLU A 151 1.04 -12.32 17.18
C GLU A 151 -0.09 -12.27 18.21
N ARG A 152 0.15 -12.75 19.44
CA ARG A 152 -0.88 -12.69 20.50
C ARG A 152 -1.29 -11.27 20.83
N ALA A 153 -0.34 -10.35 20.94
CA ALA A 153 -0.62 -8.94 21.18
C ALA A 153 -1.40 -8.28 20.03
N ALA A 154 -1.08 -8.63 18.79
CA ALA A 154 -1.74 -8.07 17.60
C ALA A 154 -3.22 -8.41 17.52
N GLN A 155 -3.68 -9.52 18.13
CA GLN A 155 -5.09 -9.92 18.13
C GLN A 155 -6.02 -8.89 18.77
N ALA A 156 -5.52 -8.05 19.68
CA ALA A 156 -6.27 -6.94 20.26
C ALA A 156 -6.74 -5.90 19.23
N LEU A 157 -6.09 -5.84 18.06
CA LEU A 157 -6.40 -4.90 16.99
C LEU A 157 -7.63 -5.29 16.16
N LEU A 158 -8.07 -6.56 16.22
CA LEU A 158 -9.19 -7.07 15.41
C LEU A 158 -10.51 -6.35 15.71
N GLY A 159 -11.31 -6.20 14.66
CA GLY A 159 -12.61 -5.54 14.73
C GLY A 159 -12.54 -4.03 14.60
N GLU A 160 -13.61 -3.36 14.97
CA GLU A 160 -13.73 -1.90 14.91
C GLU A 160 -13.17 -1.27 16.19
N ASN A 161 -12.12 -0.46 16.02
CA ASN A 161 -11.43 0.21 17.12
C ASN A 161 -11.09 1.67 16.75
N ASP A 162 -10.88 2.46 17.78
CA ASP A 162 -10.34 3.81 17.69
C ASP A 162 -8.80 3.75 17.64
N PHE A 163 -8.21 4.06 16.48
CA PHE A 163 -6.77 4.01 16.24
C PHE A 163 -6.05 5.34 16.49
N THR A 164 -6.56 6.19 17.36
CA THR A 164 -5.92 7.48 17.71
C THR A 164 -4.47 7.29 18.18
N SER A 165 -4.18 6.27 18.99
CA SER A 165 -2.81 5.95 19.45
C SER A 165 -1.85 5.56 18.34
N PHE A 166 -2.36 5.17 17.16
CA PHE A 166 -1.58 4.78 16.00
C PHE A 166 -1.69 5.76 14.82
N ARG A 167 -2.28 6.93 15.07
CA ARG A 167 -2.53 7.97 14.07
C ARG A 167 -1.47 9.04 14.14
N ALA A 168 -0.80 9.34 13.01
CA ALA A 168 0.11 10.49 12.92
C ALA A 168 -0.65 11.81 13.10
N VAL A 169 0.00 12.79 13.72
CA VAL A 169 -0.59 14.11 14.03
C VAL A 169 -1.10 14.82 12.77
N GLN A 170 -0.42 14.66 11.64
CA GLN A 170 -0.77 15.30 10.36
C GLN A 170 -1.85 14.53 9.56
N CYS A 171 -2.51 13.54 10.15
CA CYS A 171 -3.49 12.71 9.46
C CYS A 171 -4.73 13.51 9.05
N GLN A 172 -5.03 13.53 7.75
CA GLN A 172 -6.19 14.23 7.16
C GLN A 172 -7.52 13.46 7.30
N SER A 173 -7.51 12.25 7.87
CA SER A 173 -8.73 11.45 8.06
C SER A 173 -9.67 12.12 9.06
N ARG A 174 -10.97 12.14 8.76
CA ARG A 174 -11.99 12.74 9.63
C ARG A 174 -12.22 11.97 10.92
N THR A 175 -12.01 10.64 10.90
CA THR A 175 -12.26 9.76 12.04
C THR A 175 -11.08 8.81 12.26
N PRO A 176 -10.73 8.47 13.52
CA PRO A 176 -9.71 7.48 13.84
C PRO A 176 -10.24 6.04 13.80
N TRP A 177 -11.54 5.83 13.68
CA TRP A 177 -12.18 4.52 13.70
C TRP A 177 -11.88 3.71 12.45
N ARG A 178 -11.37 2.49 12.63
CA ARG A 178 -11.08 1.53 11.56
C ARG A 178 -11.50 0.13 11.99
N ASN A 179 -11.87 -0.67 11.00
CA ASN A 179 -12.20 -2.08 11.21
C ASN A 179 -11.05 -2.94 10.65
N VAL A 180 -10.27 -3.54 11.54
CA VAL A 180 -9.22 -4.50 11.18
C VAL A 180 -9.86 -5.86 10.98
N LYS A 181 -9.85 -6.35 9.74
CA LYS A 181 -10.47 -7.61 9.32
C LYS A 181 -9.55 -8.81 9.46
N HIS A 182 -8.25 -8.58 9.47
CA HIS A 182 -7.22 -9.59 9.59
C HIS A 182 -5.94 -8.97 10.13
N VAL A 183 -5.28 -9.66 11.03
CA VAL A 183 -3.92 -9.38 11.47
C VAL A 183 -3.24 -10.69 11.80
N LYS A 184 -2.01 -10.86 11.33
CA LYS A 184 -1.18 -12.04 11.58
C LYS A 184 0.27 -11.63 11.64
N VAL A 185 1.01 -12.18 12.60
CA VAL A 185 2.47 -12.04 12.68
C VAL A 185 3.08 -13.43 12.56
N THR A 186 3.94 -13.62 11.57
CA THR A 186 4.59 -14.91 11.31
C THR A 186 6.09 -14.72 11.19
N ARG A 187 6.85 -15.77 11.58
CA ARG A 187 8.29 -15.84 11.36
C ARG A 187 8.59 -16.85 10.25
N HIS A 188 9.38 -16.43 9.27
CA HIS A 188 9.93 -17.25 8.19
C HIS A 188 11.46 -17.14 8.24
N GLY A 189 12.12 -18.03 8.98
CA GLY A 189 13.56 -17.93 9.24
C GLY A 189 13.93 -16.61 9.94
N GLU A 190 14.70 -15.77 9.29
CA GLU A 190 15.11 -14.46 9.81
C GLU A 190 14.12 -13.33 9.51
N TYR A 191 13.07 -13.60 8.75
CA TYR A 191 12.03 -12.62 8.45
C TYR A 191 10.84 -12.77 9.40
N ILE A 192 10.34 -11.63 9.88
CA ILE A 192 9.04 -11.52 10.54
C ILE A 192 8.14 -10.70 9.65
N VAL A 193 6.95 -11.21 9.38
CA VAL A 193 5.94 -10.57 8.55
C VAL A 193 4.77 -10.17 9.43
N VAL A 194 4.44 -8.89 9.47
CA VAL A 194 3.20 -8.37 10.04
C VAL A 194 2.24 -8.13 8.88
N ASP A 195 1.21 -8.95 8.79
CA ASP A 195 0.20 -8.90 7.73
C ASP A 195 -1.10 -8.35 8.31
N ILE A 196 -1.58 -7.22 7.79
CA ILE A 196 -2.76 -6.55 8.32
C ILE A 196 -3.70 -6.09 7.20
N LYS A 197 -5.00 -6.37 7.36
CA LYS A 197 -6.06 -5.97 6.45
C LYS A 197 -7.15 -5.21 7.20
N ALA A 198 -7.53 -4.05 6.69
CA ALA A 198 -8.59 -3.23 7.26
C ALA A 198 -9.42 -2.55 6.17
N ASN A 199 -10.60 -2.04 6.53
CA ASN A 199 -11.43 -1.24 5.65
C ASN A 199 -10.71 0.02 5.13
N ALA A 200 -9.93 0.67 5.99
CA ALA A 200 -9.04 1.78 5.68
C ALA A 200 -7.97 1.91 6.78
N PHE A 201 -6.99 2.79 6.56
CA PHE A 201 -5.92 3.07 7.52
C PHE A 201 -5.81 4.58 7.75
N VAL A 202 -5.51 4.97 8.99
CA VAL A 202 -5.08 6.34 9.28
C VAL A 202 -3.59 6.49 8.94
N HIS A 203 -3.13 7.73 8.78
CA HIS A 203 -1.74 8.00 8.42
C HIS A 203 -0.75 7.36 9.40
N HIS A 204 0.23 6.64 8.90
CA HIS A 204 1.25 5.85 9.60
C HIS A 204 0.71 4.69 10.46
N MET A 205 -0.57 4.33 10.37
CA MET A 205 -1.19 3.34 11.27
C MET A 205 -0.40 2.02 11.33
N VAL A 206 -0.10 1.40 10.19
CA VAL A 206 0.64 0.11 10.17
C VAL A 206 2.02 0.26 10.78
N ARG A 207 2.75 1.30 10.43
CA ARG A 207 4.11 1.56 10.95
C ARG A 207 4.12 1.84 12.46
N ASN A 208 3.11 2.53 12.98
CA ASN A 208 2.96 2.78 14.42
C ASN A 208 2.60 1.51 15.19
N ILE A 209 1.73 0.66 14.61
CA ILE A 209 1.41 -0.66 15.16
C ILE A 209 2.69 -1.53 15.21
N VAL A 210 3.43 -1.61 14.11
CA VAL A 210 4.66 -2.41 14.03
C VAL A 210 5.71 -1.95 15.04
N GLY A 211 5.92 -0.64 15.18
CA GLY A 211 6.83 -0.10 16.20
C GLY A 211 6.47 -0.59 17.61
N SER A 212 5.17 -0.59 17.96
CA SER A 212 4.70 -1.07 19.26
C SER A 212 4.79 -2.59 19.39
N LEU A 213 4.53 -3.35 18.32
CA LEU A 213 4.73 -4.81 18.31
C LEU A 213 6.21 -5.19 18.49
N MET A 214 7.14 -4.42 17.94
CA MET A 214 8.58 -4.65 18.13
C MET A 214 8.99 -4.48 19.60
N GLU A 215 8.46 -3.49 20.32
CA GLU A 215 8.69 -3.31 21.76
C GLU A 215 8.18 -4.51 22.59
N ILE A 216 7.03 -5.08 22.18
CA ILE A 216 6.49 -6.29 22.80
C ILE A 216 7.35 -7.50 22.45
N GLY A 217 7.75 -7.65 21.19
CA GLY A 217 8.55 -8.76 20.69
C GLY A 217 9.93 -8.86 21.33
N CYS A 218 10.59 -7.73 21.63
CA CYS A 218 11.88 -7.72 22.32
C CYS A 218 11.76 -7.74 23.86
N GLY A 219 10.54 -7.78 24.41
CA GLY A 219 10.29 -7.93 25.84
C GLY A 219 10.31 -6.62 26.64
N ASN A 220 10.36 -5.46 25.98
CA ASN A 220 10.31 -4.14 26.64
C ASN A 220 8.90 -3.82 27.16
N GLN A 221 7.87 -4.39 26.54
CA GLN A 221 6.47 -4.26 26.91
C GLN A 221 5.82 -5.65 26.96
N ASP A 222 4.76 -5.80 27.75
CA ASP A 222 3.99 -7.04 27.77
C ASP A 222 2.94 -7.10 26.65
N GLU A 223 2.31 -8.27 26.47
CA GLU A 223 1.35 -8.50 25.38
C GLU A 223 0.08 -7.66 25.51
N ASN A 224 -0.33 -7.27 26.73
CA ASN A 224 -1.53 -6.49 26.99
C ASN A 224 -1.37 -5.03 26.56
N TRP A 225 -0.12 -4.57 26.42
CA TRP A 225 0.15 -3.17 26.08
C TRP A 225 -0.50 -2.71 24.77
N MET A 226 -0.68 -3.61 23.79
CA MET A 226 -1.39 -3.28 22.55
C MET A 226 -2.86 -2.89 22.82
N ALA A 227 -3.56 -3.65 23.65
CA ALA A 227 -4.94 -3.33 24.06
C ALA A 227 -5.00 -2.04 24.91
N GLU A 228 -4.02 -1.84 25.79
CA GLU A 228 -3.92 -0.61 26.58
C GLU A 228 -3.73 0.62 25.72
N LEU A 229 -2.87 0.56 24.71
CA LEU A 229 -2.65 1.67 23.76
C LEU A 229 -3.93 2.04 23.00
N LEU A 230 -4.73 1.06 22.57
CA LEU A 230 -6.04 1.32 21.96
C LEU A 230 -6.97 2.07 22.92
N ALA A 231 -7.01 1.66 24.19
CA ALA A 231 -7.86 2.28 25.22
C ALA A 231 -7.43 3.71 25.58
N LEU A 232 -6.11 3.97 25.58
CA LEU A 232 -5.54 5.27 25.98
C LEU A 232 -5.76 6.38 24.94
N LYS A 233 -5.91 6.05 23.68
CA LYS A 233 -6.16 7.00 22.57
C LYS A 233 -5.17 8.17 22.53
N ASP A 234 -3.91 7.88 22.81
CA ASP A 234 -2.81 8.87 22.81
C ASP A 234 -1.62 8.35 22.02
N ARG A 235 -1.28 9.03 20.93
CA ARG A 235 -0.14 8.69 20.06
C ARG A 235 1.21 8.77 20.80
N ASN A 236 1.34 9.67 21.77
CA ASN A 236 2.60 9.89 22.49
C ASN A 236 2.97 8.71 23.41
N LEU A 237 2.01 7.87 23.76
CA LEU A 237 2.22 6.70 24.60
C LEU A 237 2.63 5.46 23.81
N ALA A 238 2.40 5.43 22.50
CA ALA A 238 2.83 4.35 21.63
C ALA A 238 4.32 4.49 21.24
N ALA A 239 4.90 3.40 20.74
CA ALA A 239 6.30 3.38 20.33
C ALA A 239 6.58 4.31 19.13
N ALA A 240 7.87 4.49 18.84
CA ALA A 240 8.33 5.20 17.65
C ALA A 240 7.77 4.55 16.37
N THR A 241 7.50 5.38 15.37
CA THR A 241 7.04 4.91 14.05
C THR A 241 8.11 4.02 13.41
N ALA A 242 7.74 2.80 13.02
CA ALA A 242 8.64 1.91 12.29
C ALA A 242 9.02 2.50 10.92
N ARG A 243 10.17 2.11 10.40
CA ARG A 243 10.73 2.65 9.15
C ARG A 243 9.87 2.28 7.95
N ALA A 244 9.92 3.09 6.88
CA ALA A 244 9.05 2.90 5.73
C ALA A 244 9.45 1.72 4.83
N GLU A 245 10.74 1.39 4.76
CA GLU A 245 11.29 0.40 3.84
C GLU A 245 10.79 -1.04 4.05
N GLY A 246 10.19 -1.34 5.19
CA GLY A 246 9.54 -2.63 5.42
C GLY A 246 8.09 -2.71 4.94
N LEU A 247 7.47 -1.60 4.56
CA LEU A 247 6.03 -1.51 4.31
C LEU A 247 5.67 -1.72 2.84
N TYR A 248 4.72 -2.64 2.61
CA TYR A 248 4.17 -2.97 1.29
C TYR A 248 2.65 -2.93 1.29
N LEU A 249 2.05 -2.16 0.36
CA LEU A 249 0.64 -2.33 0.00
C LEU A 249 0.54 -3.54 -0.92
N VAL A 250 -0.02 -4.65 -0.44
CA VAL A 250 0.00 -5.93 -1.16
C VAL A 250 -1.30 -6.30 -1.84
N SER A 251 -2.43 -5.78 -1.39
CA SER A 251 -3.71 -5.95 -2.10
C SER A 251 -4.74 -4.89 -1.71
N VAL A 252 -5.69 -4.70 -2.61
CA VAL A 252 -6.88 -3.88 -2.41
C VAL A 252 -8.08 -4.70 -2.82
N ASP A 253 -9.08 -4.81 -1.95
CA ASP A 253 -10.31 -5.55 -2.23
C ASP A 253 -11.38 -4.61 -2.80
N TYR A 254 -12.11 -5.12 -3.75
CA TYR A 254 -13.26 -4.46 -4.38
C TYR A 254 -14.46 -5.42 -4.43
N PRO A 255 -15.70 -4.91 -4.58
CA PRO A 255 -16.84 -5.74 -4.88
C PRO A 255 -16.60 -6.65 -6.10
N GLU A 256 -17.06 -7.89 -6.05
CA GLU A 256 -16.76 -8.93 -7.05
C GLU A 256 -17.29 -8.58 -8.46
N HIS A 257 -18.36 -7.80 -8.55
CA HIS A 257 -18.94 -7.40 -9.85
C HIS A 257 -17.99 -6.55 -10.72
N PHE A 258 -16.94 -5.93 -10.14
CA PHE A 258 -15.91 -5.24 -10.92
C PHE A 258 -14.91 -6.19 -11.59
N ALA A 259 -14.88 -7.46 -11.19
CA ALA A 259 -14.08 -8.54 -11.80
C ALA A 259 -12.59 -8.17 -12.01
N LEU A 260 -11.97 -7.48 -11.04
CA LEU A 260 -10.57 -7.10 -11.12
C LEU A 260 -9.64 -8.31 -10.99
N PRO A 261 -8.51 -8.34 -11.71
CA PRO A 261 -7.48 -9.35 -11.53
C PRO A 261 -6.97 -9.42 -10.08
N ARG A 262 -6.70 -10.64 -9.61
CA ARG A 262 -6.14 -10.89 -8.27
C ARG A 262 -4.79 -11.61 -8.41
N PRO A 263 -3.69 -10.89 -8.62
CA PRO A 263 -2.37 -11.49 -8.67
C PRO A 263 -1.97 -12.03 -7.28
N PRO A 264 -0.97 -12.95 -7.21
CA PRO A 264 -0.38 -13.36 -5.94
C PRO A 264 0.06 -12.15 -5.13
N MET A 265 -0.13 -12.21 -3.81
CA MET A 265 0.35 -11.15 -2.92
C MET A 265 1.88 -11.21 -2.85
N GLY A 266 2.47 -10.02 -2.86
CA GLY A 266 3.92 -9.89 -2.66
C GLY A 266 4.30 -9.72 -1.18
N PRO A 267 5.56 -9.35 -0.97
CA PRO A 267 6.62 -9.36 -1.98
C PRO A 267 7.05 -10.78 -2.36
N LEU A 268 7.51 -10.97 -3.60
CA LEU A 268 7.81 -12.29 -4.20
C LEU A 268 8.91 -13.11 -3.51
N PHE A 269 9.73 -12.49 -2.67
CA PHE A 269 10.78 -13.19 -1.91
C PHE A 269 10.26 -13.86 -0.62
N LEU A 270 8.99 -13.64 -0.27
CA LEU A 270 8.35 -14.36 0.82
C LEU A 270 7.75 -15.67 0.29
N PRO A 271 7.75 -16.76 1.09
CA PRO A 271 7.03 -17.96 0.72
C PRO A 271 5.53 -17.65 0.63
N ASP A 272 4.86 -18.34 -0.29
CA ASP A 272 3.40 -18.37 -0.31
C ASP A 272 2.90 -19.13 0.93
N ASP A 273 1.92 -18.56 1.64
CA ASP A 273 1.26 -19.19 2.79
C ASP A 273 0.24 -20.24 2.33
#